data_0549aca8543078514a7f82cca07d205c
#
_entry.id   0549aca8543078514a7f82cca07d205c
#
_cell.length_a   1.000
_cell.length_b   1.000
_cell.length_c   1.000
_cell.angle_alpha   90.00
_cell.angle_beta   90.00
_cell.angle_gamma   90.00
#
_symmetry.space_group_name_H-M   'P 1'
#
loop_
_entity.id
_entity.type
_entity.pdbx_description
1 polymer ?
#
loop_
_entity_poly.entity_id
_entity_poly.type
_entity_poly.pdbx_seq_one_letter_code
_entity_poly.pdbx_strand_id
1 'polypeptide(L)'
;AARLRKFHRWVEERDSVFSRAEALDRGLTKYDIACGLSDGRWARYLGGYLLSGAPGSAKATVRAALMRSGPRAIATATSALGIHGFNLNLAAGVKVGDDVAYLSVTANRHVELGPRVVLIRETDVVTSATWIDGIPLVDRDRAIVDALRFLPADEARALLHRCPQLRWITPAELDHWAQRLRGKAGIRNLRAHHLDSIAGSHSQAEALCVRIFRHAKLLGREANAA
;
A
#
# COMPACT_ATOMS: atom_id res chain seq x y z
N ALA A 1 -16.39 -3.11 34.08
CA ALA A 1 -15.12 -2.34 34.09
C ALA A 1 -13.90 -3.18 33.66
N ALA A 2 -13.65 -4.36 34.24
CA ALA A 2 -12.47 -5.19 33.92
C ALA A 2 -12.46 -5.68 32.46
N ARG A 3 -13.61 -6.18 31.94
CA ARG A 3 -13.76 -6.63 30.55
C ARG A 3 -13.42 -5.54 29.54
N LEU A 4 -13.92 -4.33 29.76
CA LEU A 4 -13.68 -3.20 28.86
C LEU A 4 -12.20 -2.78 28.85
N ARG A 5 -11.52 -2.77 30.01
CA ARG A 5 -10.08 -2.49 30.10
C ARG A 5 -9.25 -3.53 29.36
N LYS A 6 -9.58 -4.83 29.48
CA LYS A 6 -8.91 -5.91 28.73
C LYS A 6 -9.11 -5.73 27.22
N PHE A 7 -10.33 -5.37 26.80
CA PHE A 7 -10.63 -5.10 25.40
C PHE A 7 -9.85 -3.90 24.86
N HIS A 8 -9.81 -2.77 25.58
CA HIS A 8 -9.05 -1.58 25.17
C HIS A 8 -7.56 -1.91 24.96
N ARG A 9 -6.91 -2.58 25.92
CA ARG A 9 -5.51 -2.99 25.78
C ARG A 9 -5.29 -3.83 24.51
N TRP A 10 -6.15 -4.80 24.26
CA TRP A 10 -6.06 -5.62 23.04
C TRP A 10 -6.21 -4.81 21.76
N VAL A 11 -7.09 -3.79 21.76
CA VAL A 11 -7.26 -2.91 20.60
C VAL A 11 -6.05 -2.02 20.40
N GLU A 12 -5.47 -1.48 21.48
CA GLU A 12 -4.24 -0.67 21.44
C GLU A 12 -3.06 -1.42 20.81
N GLU A 13 -2.90 -2.71 21.16
CA GLU A 13 -1.89 -3.59 20.57
C GLU A 13 -2.11 -3.86 19.06
N ARG A 14 -3.24 -3.44 18.51
CA ARG A 14 -3.67 -3.68 17.12
C ARG A 14 -4.02 -2.39 16.37
N ASP A 15 -3.13 -1.45 16.43
CA ASP A 15 -3.24 -0.15 15.75
C ASP A 15 -4.50 0.64 16.16
N SER A 16 -5.05 0.36 17.34
CA SER A 16 -6.24 1.01 17.91
C SER A 16 -7.53 0.88 17.09
N VAL A 17 -7.60 -0.12 16.21
CA VAL A 17 -8.74 -0.37 15.31
C VAL A 17 -9.35 -1.75 15.59
N PHE A 18 -10.67 -1.83 15.56
CA PHE A 18 -11.41 -3.07 15.71
C PHE A 18 -12.70 -3.09 14.89
N SER A 19 -13.16 -4.28 14.53
CA SER A 19 -14.45 -4.53 13.91
C SER A 19 -15.54 -4.79 14.94
N ARG A 20 -16.79 -4.70 14.51
CA ARG A 20 -17.93 -5.10 15.35
C ARG A 20 -17.85 -6.58 15.74
N ALA A 21 -17.48 -7.44 14.80
CA ALA A 21 -17.33 -8.88 15.05
C ALA A 21 -16.30 -9.15 16.14
N GLU A 22 -15.12 -8.60 16.02
CA GLU A 22 -14.04 -8.74 17.02
C GLU A 22 -14.47 -8.24 18.41
N ALA A 23 -15.23 -7.14 18.49
CA ALA A 23 -15.74 -6.64 19.76
C ALA A 23 -16.71 -7.64 20.41
N LEU A 24 -17.62 -8.22 19.62
CA LEU A 24 -18.58 -9.22 20.11
C LEU A 24 -17.89 -10.51 20.52
N ASP A 25 -16.95 -11.02 19.72
CA ASP A 25 -16.17 -12.24 20.02
C ASP A 25 -15.36 -12.12 21.31
N ARG A 26 -14.98 -10.87 21.67
CA ARG A 26 -14.28 -10.56 22.93
C ARG A 26 -15.22 -10.22 24.09
N GLY A 27 -16.49 -10.52 23.90
CA GLY A 27 -17.50 -10.46 24.93
C GLY A 27 -18.12 -9.09 25.16
N LEU A 28 -17.87 -8.08 24.28
CA LEU A 28 -18.66 -6.86 24.32
C LEU A 28 -20.05 -7.16 23.78
N THR A 29 -21.04 -6.41 24.30
CA THR A 29 -22.42 -6.47 23.78
C THR A 29 -22.63 -5.40 22.71
N LYS A 30 -23.72 -5.53 21.96
CA LYS A 30 -24.16 -4.45 21.04
C LYS A 30 -24.36 -3.12 21.76
N TYR A 31 -24.84 -3.21 23.00
CA TYR A 31 -25.05 -2.06 23.87
C TYR A 31 -23.70 -1.40 24.25
N ASP A 32 -22.70 -2.20 24.67
CA ASP A 32 -21.36 -1.66 24.98
C ASP A 32 -20.76 -0.89 23.80
N ILE A 33 -20.95 -1.41 22.58
CA ILE A 33 -20.47 -0.75 21.36
C ILE A 33 -21.19 0.58 21.12
N ALA A 34 -22.51 0.60 21.28
CA ALA A 34 -23.32 1.81 21.12
C ALA A 34 -22.96 2.87 22.16
N CYS A 35 -22.86 2.49 23.44
CA CYS A 35 -22.42 3.39 24.51
C CYS A 35 -21.03 3.96 24.23
N GLY A 36 -20.08 3.14 23.77
CA GLY A 36 -18.75 3.63 23.47
C GLY A 36 -18.69 4.64 22.32
N LEU A 37 -19.60 4.53 21.34
CA LEU A 37 -19.78 5.57 20.31
C LEU A 37 -20.39 6.84 20.88
N SER A 38 -21.45 6.70 21.73
CA SER A 38 -22.13 7.83 22.37
C SER A 38 -21.23 8.59 23.33
N ASP A 39 -20.45 7.87 24.11
CA ASP A 39 -19.51 8.43 25.10
C ASP A 39 -18.21 8.95 24.48
N GLY A 40 -18.05 8.78 23.16
CA GLY A 40 -16.84 9.20 22.45
C GLY A 40 -15.59 8.38 22.77
N ARG A 41 -15.73 7.15 23.31
CA ARG A 41 -14.58 6.24 23.57
C ARG A 41 -13.96 5.69 22.29
N TRP A 42 -14.75 5.57 21.24
CA TRP A 42 -14.33 5.25 19.87
C TRP A 42 -15.21 5.94 18.85
N ALA A 43 -14.72 6.05 17.63
CA ALA A 43 -15.44 6.63 16.50
C ALA A 43 -15.56 5.60 15.35
N ARG A 44 -16.53 5.82 14.47
CA ARG A 44 -16.61 5.03 13.22
C ARG A 44 -15.39 5.36 12.35
N TYR A 45 -14.74 4.34 11.83
CA TYR A 45 -13.55 4.49 11.01
C TYR A 45 -13.52 3.45 9.88
N LEU A 46 -13.73 3.89 8.64
CA LEU A 46 -13.82 3.04 7.44
C LEU A 46 -14.77 1.83 7.65
N GLY A 47 -14.22 0.62 7.74
CA GLY A 47 -14.97 -0.61 7.96
C GLY A 47 -15.15 -1.04 9.42
N GLY A 48 -14.63 -0.27 10.37
CA GLY A 48 -14.63 -0.61 11.79
C GLY A 48 -14.79 0.60 12.71
N TYR A 49 -14.09 0.55 13.83
CA TYR A 49 -14.03 1.57 14.86
C TYR A 49 -12.57 1.86 15.22
N LEU A 50 -12.27 3.12 15.52
CA LEU A 50 -10.97 3.59 16.01
C LEU A 50 -11.15 4.09 17.44
N LEU A 51 -10.24 3.75 18.34
CA LEU A 51 -10.22 4.33 19.70
C LEU A 51 -10.00 5.85 19.62
N SER A 52 -10.73 6.59 20.43
CA SER A 52 -10.62 8.05 20.50
C SER A 52 -9.24 8.44 21.06
N GLY A 53 -8.68 9.49 20.47
CA GLY A 53 -7.32 9.94 20.82
C GLY A 53 -6.19 9.12 20.20
N ALA A 54 -6.49 7.98 19.54
CA ALA A 54 -5.46 7.25 18.82
C ALA A 54 -5.11 7.98 17.50
N PRO A 55 -3.82 8.11 17.17
CA PRO A 55 -3.44 8.62 15.86
C PRO A 55 -3.89 7.63 14.79
N GLY A 56 -4.59 8.13 13.76
CA GLY A 56 -4.92 7.34 12.59
C GLY A 56 -3.63 7.03 11.80
N SER A 57 -2.98 5.92 12.12
CA SER A 57 -1.77 5.48 11.40
C SER A 57 -2.14 4.89 10.02
N ALA A 58 -1.20 4.88 9.09
CA ALA A 58 -1.36 4.20 7.80
C ALA A 58 -1.76 2.73 8.00
N LYS A 59 -1.17 2.06 9.00
CA LYS A 59 -1.47 0.67 9.35
C LYS A 59 -2.90 0.50 9.90
N ALA A 60 -3.37 1.45 10.73
CA ALA A 60 -4.75 1.51 11.20
C ALA A 60 -5.73 1.65 10.02
N THR A 61 -5.40 2.51 9.04
CA THR A 61 -6.21 2.71 7.83
C THR A 61 -6.31 1.43 7.01
N VAL A 62 -5.18 0.73 6.80
CA VAL A 62 -5.16 -0.57 6.10
C VAL A 62 -6.03 -1.60 6.83
N ARG A 63 -5.86 -1.75 8.14
CA ARG A 63 -6.63 -2.70 8.94
C ARG A 63 -8.13 -2.42 8.88
N ALA A 64 -8.54 -1.16 9.04
CA ALA A 64 -9.95 -0.77 8.98
C ALA A 64 -10.54 -0.99 7.57
N ALA A 65 -9.78 -0.70 6.52
CA ALA A 65 -10.21 -0.91 5.15
C ALA A 65 -10.38 -2.41 4.83
N LEU A 66 -9.48 -3.27 5.30
CA LEU A 66 -9.57 -4.73 5.14
C LEU A 66 -10.85 -5.30 5.76
N MET A 67 -11.29 -4.79 6.92
CA MET A 67 -12.52 -5.26 7.58
C MET A 67 -13.77 -5.15 6.69
N ARG A 68 -13.80 -4.20 5.75
CA ARG A 68 -14.93 -4.00 4.84
C ARG A 68 -14.67 -4.55 3.43
N SER A 69 -13.43 -4.71 3.05
CA SER A 69 -13.05 -5.12 1.69
C SER A 69 -13.33 -6.59 1.40
N GLY A 70 -13.54 -7.40 2.43
CA GLY A 70 -13.88 -8.81 2.32
C GLY A 70 -12.68 -9.75 2.57
N PRO A 71 -12.93 -11.06 2.70
CA PRO A 71 -11.96 -12.03 3.22
C PRO A 71 -10.76 -12.29 2.28
N ARG A 72 -10.88 -11.91 1.01
CA ARG A 72 -9.79 -12.05 0.03
C ARG A 72 -9.05 -10.73 -0.23
N ALA A 73 -9.38 -9.67 0.50
CA ALA A 73 -8.66 -8.41 0.38
C ALA A 73 -7.29 -8.54 1.05
N ILE A 74 -6.26 -8.04 0.40
CA ILE A 74 -4.88 -8.04 0.92
C ILE A 74 -4.26 -6.66 0.73
N ALA A 75 -3.37 -6.26 1.63
CA ALA A 75 -2.61 -5.03 1.47
C ALA A 75 -1.58 -5.18 0.34
N THR A 76 -1.40 -4.12 -0.45
CA THR A 76 -0.45 -4.09 -1.57
C THR A 76 0.21 -2.72 -1.71
N ALA A 77 1.05 -2.54 -2.71
CA ALA A 77 1.76 -1.30 -3.00
C ALA A 77 2.42 -0.70 -1.75
N THR A 78 2.30 0.62 -1.54
CA THR A 78 2.91 1.32 -0.41
C THR A 78 2.41 0.84 0.94
N SER A 79 1.17 0.39 1.05
CA SER A 79 0.63 -0.18 2.27
C SER A 79 1.37 -1.46 2.68
N ALA A 80 1.62 -2.36 1.74
CA ALA A 80 2.40 -3.56 2.00
C ALA A 80 3.88 -3.22 2.28
N LEU A 81 4.47 -2.29 1.51
CA LEU A 81 5.86 -1.85 1.72
C LEU A 81 6.07 -1.28 3.12
N GLY A 82 5.17 -0.41 3.59
CA GLY A 82 5.24 0.15 4.95
C GLY A 82 5.15 -0.93 6.03
N ILE A 83 4.28 -1.94 5.84
CA ILE A 83 4.14 -3.06 6.78
C ILE A 83 5.36 -4.00 6.72
N HIS A 84 6.00 -4.16 5.57
CA HIS A 84 7.30 -4.85 5.42
C HIS A 84 8.48 -4.09 6.04
N GLY A 85 8.26 -2.89 6.57
CA GLY A 85 9.29 -2.07 7.21
C GLY A 85 10.12 -1.20 6.26
N PHE A 86 9.65 -0.99 5.04
CA PHE A 86 10.33 -0.08 4.11
C PHE A 86 10.17 1.38 4.56
N ASN A 87 11.27 2.11 4.59
CA ASN A 87 11.22 3.55 4.79
C ASN A 87 10.81 4.24 3.49
N LEU A 88 9.55 4.67 3.42
CA LEU A 88 8.97 5.34 2.27
C LEU A 88 9.12 6.87 2.29
N ASN A 89 9.85 7.41 3.27
CA ASN A 89 10.30 8.80 3.23
C ASN A 89 11.37 8.92 2.14
N LEU A 90 10.91 9.19 0.92
CA LEU A 90 11.77 9.31 -0.24
C LEU A 90 12.44 10.69 -0.27
N ALA A 91 13.62 10.79 -0.90
CA ALA A 91 14.35 12.05 -1.03
C ALA A 91 13.46 13.17 -1.61
N ALA A 92 13.75 14.41 -1.24
CA ALA A 92 13.02 15.62 -1.66
C ALA A 92 11.61 15.82 -1.04
N GLY A 93 11.34 15.26 0.14
CA GLY A 93 10.08 15.51 0.86
C GLY A 93 8.86 14.78 0.28
N VAL A 94 9.07 13.90 -0.70
CA VAL A 94 8.00 13.05 -1.23
C VAL A 94 7.72 11.95 -0.21
N LYS A 95 6.63 12.09 0.53
CA LYS A 95 6.08 11.02 1.36
C LYS A 95 5.20 10.14 0.48
N VAL A 96 5.60 8.91 0.29
CA VAL A 96 4.81 7.96 -0.49
C VAL A 96 3.83 7.25 0.44
N GLY A 97 2.54 7.51 0.24
CA GLY A 97 1.49 6.66 0.79
C GLY A 97 1.12 6.83 2.26
N ASP A 98 1.55 7.90 2.96
CA ASP A 98 1.25 8.06 4.40
C ASP A 98 -0.26 8.12 4.73
N ASP A 99 -1.11 8.60 3.80
CA ASP A 99 -2.54 8.80 4.04
C ASP A 99 -3.46 7.89 3.23
N VAL A 100 -2.93 7.04 2.35
CA VAL A 100 -3.73 6.21 1.43
C VAL A 100 -3.43 4.73 1.63
N ALA A 101 -4.46 3.95 1.92
CA ALA A 101 -4.37 2.49 1.96
C ALA A 101 -4.57 1.89 0.56
N TYR A 102 -3.64 1.06 0.11
CA TYR A 102 -3.73 0.31 -1.13
C TYR A 102 -4.07 -1.15 -0.84
N LEU A 103 -5.20 -1.61 -1.36
CA LEU A 103 -5.66 -3.00 -1.20
C LEU A 103 -5.89 -3.65 -2.56
N SER A 104 -5.46 -4.89 -2.72
CA SER A 104 -5.88 -5.75 -3.82
C SER A 104 -7.13 -6.50 -3.42
N VAL A 105 -8.14 -6.50 -4.29
CA VAL A 105 -9.43 -7.16 -4.10
C VAL A 105 -9.85 -7.90 -5.37
N THR A 106 -10.75 -8.87 -5.24
CA THR A 106 -11.30 -9.58 -6.40
C THR A 106 -12.02 -8.62 -7.35
N ALA A 107 -11.96 -8.88 -8.65
CA ALA A 107 -12.51 -8.03 -9.70
C ALA A 107 -14.01 -7.71 -9.52
N ASN A 108 -14.77 -8.66 -8.98
CA ASN A 108 -16.21 -8.52 -8.72
C ASN A 108 -16.54 -7.83 -7.38
N ARG A 109 -15.53 -7.39 -6.63
CA ARG A 109 -15.76 -6.71 -5.35
C ARG A 109 -16.04 -5.23 -5.56
N HIS A 110 -17.27 -4.81 -5.29
CA HIS A 110 -17.70 -3.42 -5.33
C HIS A 110 -17.93 -2.92 -3.91
N VAL A 111 -17.02 -2.10 -3.43
CA VAL A 111 -17.11 -1.43 -2.13
C VAL A 111 -16.46 -0.05 -2.25
N GLU A 112 -17.09 0.94 -1.63
CA GLU A 112 -16.54 2.29 -1.51
C GLU A 112 -16.06 2.52 -0.08
N LEU A 113 -14.80 2.95 0.06
CA LEU A 113 -14.13 3.17 1.34
C LEU A 113 -13.66 4.62 1.52
N GLY A 114 -14.06 5.50 0.57
CA GLY A 114 -13.66 6.91 0.59
C GLY A 114 -12.26 7.15 0.01
N PRO A 115 -11.82 8.42 -0.04
CA PRO A 115 -10.64 8.84 -0.79
C PRO A 115 -9.31 8.34 -0.22
N ARG A 116 -9.29 7.88 1.02
CA ARG A 116 -8.09 7.32 1.67
C ARG A 116 -7.83 5.85 1.36
N VAL A 117 -8.62 5.23 0.47
CA VAL A 117 -8.44 3.81 0.13
C VAL A 117 -8.50 3.64 -1.37
N VAL A 118 -7.42 3.11 -1.94
CA VAL A 118 -7.34 2.71 -3.35
C VAL A 118 -7.54 1.20 -3.43
N LEU A 119 -8.57 0.78 -4.17
CA LEU A 119 -8.86 -0.63 -4.42
C LEU A 119 -8.36 -1.03 -5.81
N ILE A 120 -7.38 -1.90 -5.84
CA ILE A 120 -6.85 -2.52 -7.06
C ILE A 120 -7.65 -3.80 -7.30
N ARG A 121 -8.49 -3.78 -8.35
CA ARG A 121 -9.33 -4.93 -8.70
C ARG A 121 -8.58 -5.85 -9.65
N GLU A 122 -8.41 -7.10 -9.25
CA GLU A 122 -7.71 -8.11 -10.05
C GLU A 122 -8.52 -9.39 -10.14
N THR A 123 -8.44 -10.07 -11.30
CA THR A 123 -9.07 -11.37 -11.52
C THR A 123 -8.41 -12.46 -10.69
N ASP A 124 -7.09 -12.36 -10.55
CA ASP A 124 -6.25 -13.31 -9.83
C ASP A 124 -5.69 -12.61 -8.59
N VAL A 125 -6.50 -12.52 -7.54
CA VAL A 125 -5.99 -12.09 -6.24
C VAL A 125 -4.96 -13.12 -5.79
N VAL A 126 -3.81 -12.63 -5.34
CA VAL A 126 -2.67 -13.44 -4.91
C VAL A 126 -3.13 -14.58 -4.01
N THR A 127 -2.84 -15.81 -4.44
CA THR A 127 -3.24 -17.02 -3.74
C THR A 127 -2.42 -17.27 -2.47
N SER A 128 -1.24 -16.63 -2.35
CA SER A 128 -0.37 -16.71 -1.17
C SER A 128 -0.19 -15.33 -0.57
N ALA A 129 -0.88 -15.05 0.53
CA ALA A 129 -0.67 -13.84 1.32
C ALA A 129 0.38 -14.10 2.41
N THR A 130 1.31 -13.17 2.58
CA THR A 130 2.14 -13.07 3.78
C THR A 130 1.32 -12.42 4.88
N TRP A 131 1.55 -12.80 6.14
CA TRP A 131 0.86 -12.23 7.29
C TRP A 131 1.85 -11.55 8.23
N ILE A 132 1.68 -10.26 8.46
CA ILE A 132 2.45 -9.48 9.43
C ILE A 132 1.46 -8.79 10.37
N ASP A 133 1.60 -8.99 11.66
CA ASP A 133 0.71 -8.44 12.71
C ASP A 133 -0.79 -8.69 12.45
N GLY A 134 -1.12 -9.85 11.85
CA GLY A 134 -2.49 -10.20 11.50
C GLY A 134 -3.08 -9.38 10.34
N ILE A 135 -2.24 -8.77 9.51
CA ILE A 135 -2.63 -8.12 8.26
C ILE A 135 -2.16 -9.00 7.10
N PRO A 136 -3.06 -9.42 6.19
CA PRO A 136 -2.68 -10.11 4.97
C PRO A 136 -2.11 -9.10 3.96
N LEU A 137 -0.96 -9.39 3.38
CA LEU A 137 -0.30 -8.54 2.41
C LEU A 137 0.40 -9.36 1.33
N VAL A 138 0.63 -8.72 0.20
CA VAL A 138 1.47 -9.30 -0.87
C VAL A 138 2.92 -9.37 -0.43
N ASP A 139 3.71 -10.25 -1.06
CA ASP A 139 5.16 -10.27 -0.87
C ASP A 139 5.81 -8.93 -1.27
N ARG A 140 7.05 -8.76 -0.84
CA ARG A 140 7.82 -7.53 -1.02
C ARG A 140 7.93 -7.11 -2.48
N ASP A 141 8.31 -8.01 -3.35
CA ASP A 141 8.59 -7.71 -4.76
C ASP A 141 7.30 -7.34 -5.49
N ARG A 142 6.21 -8.04 -5.19
CA ARG A 142 4.89 -7.70 -5.71
C ARG A 142 4.42 -6.33 -5.18
N ALA A 143 4.70 -5.99 -3.93
CA ALA A 143 4.36 -4.69 -3.36
C ALA A 143 5.07 -3.53 -4.08
N ILE A 144 6.36 -3.69 -4.41
CA ILE A 144 7.13 -2.71 -5.21
C ILE A 144 6.51 -2.56 -6.60
N VAL A 145 6.24 -3.66 -7.26
CA VAL A 145 5.66 -3.67 -8.61
C VAL A 145 4.29 -3.00 -8.63
N ASP A 146 3.43 -3.31 -7.68
CA ASP A 146 2.10 -2.68 -7.59
C ASP A 146 2.21 -1.18 -7.24
N ALA A 147 3.18 -0.78 -6.42
CA ALA A 147 3.45 0.64 -6.19
C ALA A 147 3.85 1.35 -7.50
N LEU A 148 4.75 0.79 -8.28
CA LEU A 148 5.14 1.34 -9.59
C LEU A 148 4.00 1.36 -10.62
N ARG A 149 3.02 0.48 -10.50
CA ARG A 149 1.84 0.45 -11.39
C ARG A 149 0.81 1.54 -11.09
N PHE A 150 0.62 1.88 -9.82
CA PHE A 150 -0.57 2.61 -9.36
C PHE A 150 -0.28 3.92 -8.64
N LEU A 151 0.96 4.18 -8.24
CA LEU A 151 1.33 5.47 -7.67
C LEU A 151 1.30 6.59 -8.73
N PRO A 152 1.09 7.84 -8.31
CA PRO A 152 1.37 9.00 -9.14
C PRO A 152 2.79 8.94 -9.71
N ALA A 153 2.95 9.46 -10.94
CA ALA A 153 4.20 9.30 -11.70
C ALA A 153 5.46 9.80 -10.96
N ASP A 154 5.34 10.87 -10.18
CA ASP A 154 6.48 11.44 -9.44
C ASP A 154 6.85 10.56 -8.23
N GLU A 155 5.86 10.03 -7.52
CA GLU A 155 6.08 9.10 -6.41
C GLU A 155 6.66 7.76 -6.90
N ALA A 156 6.12 7.22 -7.99
CA ALA A 156 6.62 6.00 -8.60
C ALA A 156 8.08 6.15 -9.07
N ARG A 157 8.44 7.30 -9.65
CA ARG A 157 9.83 7.59 -10.02
C ARG A 157 10.74 7.70 -8.79
N ALA A 158 10.31 8.41 -7.76
CA ALA A 158 11.08 8.51 -6.52
C ALA A 158 11.32 7.13 -5.90
N LEU A 159 10.32 6.25 -5.89
CA LEU A 159 10.45 4.87 -5.45
C LEU A 159 11.44 4.09 -6.34
N LEU A 160 11.29 4.19 -7.67
CA LEU A 160 12.16 3.51 -8.63
C LEU A 160 13.64 3.87 -8.42
N HIS A 161 13.95 5.14 -8.19
CA HIS A 161 15.33 5.59 -7.93
C HIS A 161 15.92 5.02 -6.63
N ARG A 162 15.09 4.70 -5.65
CA ARG A 162 15.54 4.06 -4.41
C ARG A 162 15.79 2.56 -4.56
N CYS A 163 15.07 1.91 -5.47
CA CYS A 163 15.16 0.46 -5.66
C CYS A 163 16.60 -0.06 -5.90
N PRO A 164 17.39 0.49 -6.86
CA PRO A 164 18.77 0.06 -7.07
C PRO A 164 19.69 0.36 -5.88
N GLN A 165 19.55 1.56 -5.28
CA GLN A 165 20.36 1.99 -4.14
C GLN A 165 20.23 1.05 -2.94
N LEU A 166 19.03 0.51 -2.74
CA LEU A 166 18.69 -0.37 -1.61
C LEU A 166 18.56 -1.84 -2.02
N ARG A 167 18.85 -2.17 -3.26
CA ARG A 167 18.74 -3.53 -3.83
C ARG A 167 17.36 -4.15 -3.61
N TRP A 168 16.32 -3.35 -3.77
CA TRP A 168 14.95 -3.80 -3.54
C TRP A 168 14.41 -4.62 -4.70
N ILE A 169 14.70 -4.21 -5.94
CA ILE A 169 14.32 -4.91 -7.16
C ILE A 169 15.31 -4.56 -8.28
N THR A 170 15.62 -5.53 -9.12
CA THR A 170 16.52 -5.37 -10.27
C THR A 170 15.75 -5.08 -11.56
N PRO A 171 16.41 -4.54 -12.60
CA PRO A 171 15.79 -4.37 -13.92
C PRO A 171 15.28 -5.68 -14.52
N ALA A 172 15.98 -6.80 -14.30
CA ALA A 172 15.58 -8.12 -14.79
C ALA A 172 14.28 -8.61 -14.09
N GLU A 173 14.17 -8.38 -12.78
CA GLU A 173 12.94 -8.70 -12.04
C GLU A 173 11.79 -7.83 -12.48
N LEU A 174 11.99 -6.54 -12.76
CA LEU A 174 10.98 -5.66 -13.31
C LEU A 174 10.49 -6.13 -14.68
N ASP A 175 11.41 -6.58 -15.57
CA ASP A 175 11.02 -7.15 -16.87
C ASP A 175 10.20 -8.42 -16.69
N HIS A 176 10.64 -9.34 -15.83
CA HIS A 176 9.87 -10.54 -15.49
C HIS A 176 8.45 -10.21 -15.06
N TRP A 177 8.28 -9.25 -14.15
CA TRP A 177 6.96 -8.81 -13.69
C TRP A 177 6.16 -8.13 -14.80
N ALA A 178 6.80 -7.33 -15.67
CA ALA A 178 6.13 -6.69 -16.80
C ALA A 178 5.59 -7.70 -17.82
N GLN A 179 6.28 -8.82 -18.00
CA GLN A 179 5.81 -9.94 -18.82
C GLN A 179 4.66 -10.69 -18.15
N ARG A 180 4.80 -11.05 -16.87
CA ARG A 180 3.80 -11.78 -16.09
C ARG A 180 2.48 -11.02 -15.95
N LEU A 181 2.54 -9.69 -15.83
CA LEU A 181 1.38 -8.80 -15.66
C LEU A 181 0.86 -8.24 -17.00
N ARG A 182 1.24 -8.83 -18.12
CA ARG A 182 0.76 -8.41 -19.45
C ARG A 182 -0.77 -8.41 -19.49
N GLY A 183 -1.36 -7.31 -19.98
CA GLY A 183 -2.81 -7.13 -20.05
C GLY A 183 -3.47 -6.68 -18.74
N LYS A 184 -2.75 -6.61 -17.63
CA LYS A 184 -3.30 -6.12 -16.36
C LYS A 184 -3.24 -4.58 -16.27
N ALA A 185 -4.10 -4.02 -15.41
CA ALA A 185 -4.13 -2.58 -15.15
C ALA A 185 -2.75 -2.06 -14.69
N GLY A 186 -2.38 -0.84 -15.09
CA GLY A 186 -1.12 -0.20 -14.72
C GLY A 186 0.13 -0.74 -15.41
N ILE A 187 0.03 -1.73 -16.29
CA ILE A 187 1.18 -2.35 -16.98
C ILE A 187 1.96 -1.34 -17.84
N ARG A 188 1.30 -0.31 -18.37
CA ARG A 188 1.97 0.73 -19.15
C ARG A 188 2.94 1.54 -18.29
N ASN A 189 2.54 1.87 -17.06
CA ASN A 189 3.40 2.57 -16.10
C ASN A 189 4.61 1.71 -15.73
N LEU A 190 4.38 0.43 -15.40
CA LEU A 190 5.47 -0.49 -15.06
C LEU A 190 6.51 -0.61 -16.19
N ARG A 191 6.06 -0.72 -17.45
CA ARG A 191 6.97 -0.77 -18.61
C ARG A 191 7.75 0.52 -18.83
N ALA A 192 7.12 1.68 -18.60
CA ALA A 192 7.82 2.96 -18.65
C ALA A 192 8.94 3.02 -17.60
N HIS A 193 8.65 2.61 -16.38
CA HIS A 193 9.64 2.56 -15.30
C HIS A 193 10.74 1.53 -15.55
N HIS A 194 10.43 0.37 -16.15
CA HIS A 194 11.44 -0.61 -16.56
C HIS A 194 12.40 -0.01 -17.59
N LEU A 195 11.88 0.70 -18.60
CA LEU A 195 12.73 1.38 -19.58
C LEU A 195 13.63 2.47 -18.95
N ASP A 196 13.12 3.22 -17.99
CA ASP A 196 13.89 4.20 -17.24
C ASP A 196 15.00 3.54 -16.39
N SER A 197 14.71 2.38 -15.80
CA SER A 197 15.66 1.59 -15.03
C SER A 197 16.82 1.04 -15.90
N ILE A 198 16.53 0.55 -17.11
CA ILE A 198 17.56 0.04 -18.06
C ILE A 198 18.46 1.18 -18.55
N ALA A 199 17.90 2.39 -18.70
CA ALA A 199 18.69 3.54 -19.15
C ALA A 199 19.76 3.99 -18.14
N GLY A 200 19.88 3.33 -16.99
CA GLY A 200 20.95 3.55 -16.01
C GLY A 200 20.87 4.89 -15.29
N SER A 201 19.72 5.58 -15.32
CA SER A 201 19.57 6.86 -14.62
C SER A 201 19.49 6.67 -13.11
N HIS A 202 20.53 7.10 -12.39
CA HIS A 202 20.65 6.96 -10.94
C HIS A 202 20.10 8.15 -10.15
N SER A 203 19.71 9.23 -10.83
CA SER A 203 19.12 10.42 -10.22
C SER A 203 17.87 10.91 -10.95
N GLN A 204 17.05 11.74 -10.27
CA GLN A 204 15.88 12.37 -10.91
C GLN A 204 16.28 13.27 -12.09
N ALA A 205 17.43 13.96 -11.96
CA ALA A 205 17.95 14.82 -13.01
C ALA A 205 18.36 14.03 -14.24
N GLU A 206 19.06 12.92 -14.07
CA GLU A 206 19.45 12.00 -15.16
C GLU A 206 18.22 11.40 -15.84
N ALA A 207 17.22 10.96 -15.07
CA ALA A 207 15.95 10.46 -15.62
C ALA A 207 15.21 11.52 -16.44
N LEU A 208 15.26 12.77 -16.02
CA LEU A 208 14.70 13.89 -16.78
C LEU A 208 15.45 14.10 -18.09
N CYS A 209 16.78 14.12 -18.05
CA CYS A 209 17.64 14.22 -19.25
C CYS A 209 17.36 13.08 -20.24
N VAL A 210 17.31 11.84 -19.77
CA VAL A 210 17.01 10.66 -20.61
C VAL A 210 15.64 10.81 -21.27
N ARG A 211 14.60 11.29 -20.54
CA ARG A 211 13.29 11.53 -21.13
C ARG A 211 13.30 12.63 -22.19
N ILE A 212 14.01 13.73 -21.92
CA ILE A 212 14.16 14.83 -22.89
C ILE A 212 14.83 14.31 -24.16
N PHE A 213 15.94 13.54 -24.03
CA PHE A 213 16.64 12.96 -25.18
C PHE A 213 15.79 11.98 -25.98
N ARG A 214 14.98 11.15 -25.32
CA ARG A 214 14.04 10.24 -25.98
C ARG A 214 12.94 11.03 -26.72
N HIS A 215 12.37 12.04 -26.08
CA HIS A 215 11.33 12.87 -26.70
C HIS A 215 11.87 13.64 -27.91
N ALA A 216 13.10 14.13 -27.82
CA ALA A 216 13.81 14.79 -28.92
C ALA A 216 14.35 13.81 -29.97
N LYS A 217 14.08 12.50 -29.85
CA LYS A 217 14.59 11.42 -30.73
C LYS A 217 16.12 11.40 -30.87
N LEU A 218 16.84 11.80 -29.84
CA LEU A 218 18.30 11.71 -29.78
C LEU A 218 18.68 10.30 -29.37
N LEU A 219 18.76 9.40 -30.33
CA LEU A 219 19.13 7.98 -30.13
C LEU A 219 20.62 7.85 -29.77
N GLY A 220 20.95 6.83 -28.95
CA GLY A 220 22.33 6.47 -28.61
C GLY A 220 22.94 7.25 -27.43
N ARG A 221 22.17 7.93 -26.64
CA ARG A 221 22.62 8.58 -25.39
C ARG A 221 22.33 7.70 -24.20
N GLU A 222 23.37 7.37 -23.43
CA GLU A 222 23.29 6.64 -22.16
C GLU A 222 23.54 7.59 -21.00
N ALA A 223 22.83 7.40 -19.88
CA ALA A 223 23.13 8.08 -18.63
C ALA A 223 24.42 7.47 -18.04
N ASN A 224 25.32 8.31 -17.52
CA ASN A 224 26.60 7.89 -16.92
C ASN A 224 27.54 7.11 -17.88
N ALA A 225 27.57 7.46 -19.13
CA ALA A 225 28.66 7.03 -19.99
C ALA A 225 29.97 7.63 -19.44
N ALA A 226 30.81 6.79 -18.79
CA ALA A 226 32.10 7.16 -18.22
C ALA A 226 33.15 7.31 -19.33
#